data_393ebd9cbdf6613f7421364a65fb415a
#
_entry.id   393ebd9cbdf6613f7421364a65fb415a
#
_cell.length_a   1.000
_cell.length_b   1.000
_cell.length_c   1.000
_cell.angle_alpha   90.00
_cell.angle_beta   90.00
_cell.angle_gamma   90.00
#
_symmetry.space_group_name_H-M   'P 1'
#
loop_
_entity.id
_entity.type
_entity.pdbx_description
1 polymer ?
#
loop_
_entity_poly.entity_id
_entity_poly.type
_entity_poly.pdbx_seq_one_letter_code
_entity_poly.pdbx_strand_id
1 'polypeptide(L)'
;EFRRVLFRSSIRLTGEIAEHYSIRYRVHIQTYGWSQGWQYDGALAGTEGEAKRLESLEVQLVPKSETMGLVYRVHRQTYGWETSYKTMGQVSGTTGEGKRLEGIEIALTGNEYSGSIEYSTHVQSYGWMNEVSNGMMSGTSGQAKRLEAIRIRLKGEIANHYNICYRVHAQTYGWLSWAWNGDSAGTSGLGKRLEAIQIVLVKKDDGVLTDLNGIKSKAAFPY
;
A
#
# COMPACT_ATOMS: atom_id res chain seq x y z
N GLU A 1 32.05 -15.61 -25.56
CA GLU A 1 30.96 -14.66 -25.31
C GLU A 1 30.63 -14.67 -23.82
N PHE A 2 31.12 -13.65 -23.08
CA PHE A 2 30.78 -13.52 -21.65
C PHE A 2 29.31 -13.06 -21.53
N ARG A 3 28.38 -13.95 -21.27
CA ARG A 3 27.02 -13.59 -20.87
C ARG A 3 27.09 -12.89 -19.50
N ARG A 4 26.95 -11.58 -19.50
CA ARG A 4 26.84 -10.81 -18.27
C ARG A 4 25.51 -11.15 -17.59
N VAL A 5 25.58 -11.82 -16.45
CA VAL A 5 24.41 -12.12 -15.63
C VAL A 5 24.07 -10.86 -14.83
N LEU A 6 22.85 -10.35 -14.99
CA LEU A 6 22.36 -9.24 -14.20
C LEU A 6 21.77 -9.78 -12.89
N PHE A 7 22.17 -9.19 -11.77
CA PHE A 7 21.66 -9.49 -10.44
C PHE A 7 20.74 -8.37 -9.92
N ARG A 8 20.87 -7.18 -10.47
CA ARG A 8 20.05 -6.01 -10.16
C ARG A 8 19.94 -5.09 -11.38
N SER A 9 18.88 -4.28 -11.40
CA SER A 9 18.65 -3.28 -12.42
C SER A 9 18.10 -2.00 -11.82
N SER A 10 18.39 -0.88 -12.46
CA SER A 10 17.81 0.43 -12.17
C SER A 10 17.46 1.08 -13.51
N ILE A 11 16.22 1.52 -13.65
CA ILE A 11 15.71 2.11 -14.89
C ILE A 11 15.14 3.49 -14.57
N ARG A 12 15.54 4.50 -15.36
CA ARG A 12 15.09 5.88 -15.21
C ARG A 12 14.72 6.46 -16.58
N LEU A 13 13.67 7.25 -16.61
CA LEU A 13 13.37 8.11 -17.75
C LEU A 13 14.23 9.37 -17.70
N THR A 14 14.56 9.92 -18.86
CA THR A 14 15.28 11.19 -19.01
C THR A 14 14.62 12.01 -20.12
N GLY A 15 14.86 13.34 -20.14
CA GLY A 15 14.29 14.26 -21.11
C GLY A 15 12.80 14.51 -20.88
N GLU A 16 12.12 15.06 -21.87
CA GLU A 16 10.74 15.51 -21.80
C GLU A 16 9.75 14.42 -21.34
N ILE A 17 9.97 13.17 -21.74
CA ILE A 17 9.12 12.05 -21.31
C ILE A 17 9.13 11.88 -19.78
N ALA A 18 10.24 12.21 -19.12
CA ALA A 18 10.35 12.14 -17.67
C ALA A 18 9.53 13.23 -16.94
N GLU A 19 9.08 14.27 -17.64
CA GLU A 19 8.17 15.29 -17.08
C GLU A 19 6.73 14.78 -17.02
N HIS A 20 6.32 13.94 -17.97
CA HIS A 20 4.95 13.47 -18.14
C HIS A 20 4.70 12.04 -17.66
N TYR A 21 5.75 11.23 -17.51
CA TYR A 21 5.65 9.82 -17.12
C TYR A 21 6.66 9.46 -16.06
N SER A 22 6.26 8.60 -15.14
CA SER A 22 7.14 7.78 -14.33
C SER A 22 7.32 6.42 -14.98
N ILE A 23 8.47 5.79 -14.75
CA ILE A 23 8.69 4.39 -15.13
C ILE A 23 8.62 3.52 -13.89
N ARG A 24 7.78 2.48 -13.92
CA ARG A 24 7.80 1.44 -12.91
C ARG A 24 8.23 0.12 -13.52
N TYR A 25 8.93 -0.66 -12.74
CA TYR A 25 9.42 -1.95 -13.15
C TYR A 25 9.53 -2.89 -11.98
N ARG A 26 9.41 -4.18 -12.26
CA ARG A 26 9.66 -5.25 -11.31
C ARG A 26 10.44 -6.36 -11.99
N VAL A 27 11.15 -7.14 -11.18
CA VAL A 27 12.01 -8.22 -11.65
C VAL A 27 11.60 -9.54 -11.04
N HIS A 28 11.66 -10.59 -11.84
CA HIS A 28 11.61 -11.96 -11.36
C HIS A 28 13.02 -12.40 -10.99
N ILE A 29 13.21 -12.75 -9.72
CA ILE A 29 14.50 -13.12 -9.16
C ILE A 29 14.53 -14.62 -8.96
N GLN A 30 15.63 -15.25 -9.35
CA GLN A 30 15.84 -16.68 -9.11
C GLN A 30 15.52 -17.05 -7.64
N THR A 31 14.66 -18.04 -7.44
CA THR A 31 14.18 -18.53 -6.15
C THR A 31 13.15 -17.62 -5.46
N TYR A 32 13.21 -16.29 -5.67
CA TYR A 32 12.34 -15.33 -4.99
C TYR A 32 11.11 -14.93 -5.81
N GLY A 33 11.12 -15.17 -7.12
CA GLY A 33 10.03 -14.77 -8.00
C GLY A 33 9.89 -13.23 -8.06
N TRP A 34 8.65 -12.77 -8.06
CA TRP A 34 8.28 -11.34 -8.11
C TRP A 34 8.20 -10.68 -6.73
N SER A 35 9.00 -11.10 -5.77
CA SER A 35 8.86 -10.76 -4.35
C SER A 35 9.08 -9.29 -3.99
N GLN A 36 9.82 -8.53 -4.80
CA GLN A 36 10.18 -7.15 -4.47
C GLN A 36 9.11 -6.10 -4.84
N GLY A 37 8.04 -6.50 -5.54
CA GLY A 37 7.05 -5.54 -6.00
C GLY A 37 7.58 -4.58 -7.08
N TRP A 38 6.82 -3.51 -7.35
CA TRP A 38 7.16 -2.50 -8.33
C TRP A 38 8.17 -1.50 -7.78
N GLN A 39 9.26 -1.27 -8.52
CA GLN A 39 10.24 -0.22 -8.29
C GLN A 39 9.96 0.96 -9.23
N TYR A 40 10.35 2.18 -8.84
CA TYR A 40 10.05 3.39 -9.58
C TYR A 40 11.31 4.23 -9.82
N ASP A 41 11.36 4.89 -10.97
CA ASP A 41 12.20 6.04 -11.31
C ASP A 41 13.67 5.94 -10.82
N GLY A 42 14.32 4.81 -11.08
CA GLY A 42 15.73 4.59 -10.75
C GLY A 42 15.97 3.84 -9.44
N ALA A 43 14.94 3.42 -8.71
CA ALA A 43 15.09 2.53 -7.57
C ALA A 43 15.70 1.18 -7.99
N LEU A 44 16.45 0.54 -7.11
CA LEU A 44 17.08 -0.73 -7.41
C LEU A 44 16.07 -1.88 -7.36
N ALA A 45 16.03 -2.71 -8.40
CA ALA A 45 15.29 -3.96 -8.46
C ALA A 45 16.27 -5.13 -8.60
N GLY A 46 16.15 -6.14 -7.76
CA GLY A 46 17.04 -7.30 -7.72
C GLY A 46 17.78 -7.43 -6.39
N THR A 47 18.81 -8.27 -6.38
CA THR A 47 19.62 -8.56 -5.20
C THR A 47 21.08 -8.14 -5.39
N GLU A 48 21.76 -7.91 -4.29
CA GLU A 48 23.19 -7.65 -4.25
C GLU A 48 23.88 -8.62 -3.28
N GLY A 49 24.96 -9.24 -3.72
CA GLY A 49 25.73 -10.19 -2.90
C GLY A 49 25.12 -11.58 -2.72
N GLU A 50 23.92 -11.84 -3.27
CA GLU A 50 23.21 -13.11 -3.07
C GLU A 50 23.36 -14.10 -4.22
N ALA A 51 24.07 -13.72 -5.30
CA ALA A 51 24.25 -14.51 -6.51
C ALA A 51 22.91 -15.00 -7.16
N LYS A 52 21.81 -14.26 -6.96
CA LYS A 52 20.49 -14.55 -7.54
C LYS A 52 20.28 -13.76 -8.82
N ARG A 53 20.21 -14.45 -9.95
CA ARG A 53 20.05 -13.80 -11.26
C ARG A 53 18.63 -13.24 -11.45
N LEU A 54 18.51 -12.19 -12.25
CA LEU A 54 17.24 -11.74 -12.79
C LEU A 54 16.82 -12.67 -13.94
N GLU A 55 15.58 -13.13 -13.93
CA GLU A 55 15.03 -14.08 -14.91
C GLU A 55 14.01 -13.42 -15.85
N SER A 56 13.29 -12.41 -15.36
CA SER A 56 12.35 -11.62 -16.13
C SER A 56 12.28 -10.19 -15.62
N LEU A 57 11.84 -9.28 -16.48
CA LEU A 57 11.63 -7.86 -16.19
C LEU A 57 10.26 -7.46 -16.77
N GLU A 58 9.43 -6.83 -15.96
CA GLU A 58 8.26 -6.10 -16.41
C GLU A 58 8.51 -4.60 -16.26
N VAL A 59 8.14 -3.83 -17.28
CA VAL A 59 8.30 -2.37 -17.32
C VAL A 59 6.99 -1.74 -17.76
N GLN A 60 6.60 -0.66 -17.10
CA GLN A 60 5.41 0.12 -17.45
C GLN A 60 5.71 1.61 -17.34
N LEU A 61 5.21 2.38 -18.31
CA LEU A 61 5.10 3.83 -18.21
C LEU A 61 3.81 4.17 -17.46
N VAL A 62 3.93 5.02 -16.46
CA VAL A 62 2.80 5.51 -15.67
C VAL A 62 2.69 7.01 -15.92
N PRO A 63 1.58 7.52 -16.48
CA PRO A 63 1.40 8.96 -16.62
C PRO A 63 1.55 9.63 -15.26
N LYS A 64 2.35 10.68 -15.19
CA LYS A 64 2.42 11.53 -14.02
C LYS A 64 1.13 12.32 -13.94
N SER A 65 0.28 12.01 -12.97
CA SER A 65 -0.82 12.90 -12.63
C SER A 65 -0.23 14.14 -11.94
N GLU A 66 -0.67 15.30 -12.33
CA GLU A 66 -0.30 16.54 -11.65
C GLU A 66 -0.82 16.58 -10.21
N THR A 67 -1.88 15.84 -9.93
CA THR A 67 -2.48 15.70 -8.61
C THR A 67 -2.03 14.43 -7.89
N MET A 68 -1.69 14.58 -6.62
CA MET A 68 -1.39 13.43 -5.77
C MET A 68 -2.59 12.51 -5.61
N GLY A 69 -2.33 11.21 -5.67
CA GLY A 69 -3.32 10.18 -5.47
C GLY A 69 -2.71 8.96 -4.81
N LEU A 70 -3.50 7.93 -4.62
CA LEU A 70 -3.02 6.63 -4.19
C LEU A 70 -3.85 5.49 -4.81
N VAL A 71 -3.22 4.34 -4.90
CA VAL A 71 -3.85 3.09 -5.29
C VAL A 71 -3.55 2.01 -4.25
N TYR A 72 -4.48 1.10 -4.05
CA TYR A 72 -4.34 0.00 -3.11
C TYR A 72 -5.14 -1.21 -3.53
N ARG A 73 -4.72 -2.38 -3.07
CA ARG A 73 -5.45 -3.64 -3.19
C ARG A 73 -5.19 -4.53 -1.99
N VAL A 74 -6.09 -5.47 -1.75
CA VAL A 74 -5.99 -6.43 -0.64
C VAL A 74 -5.97 -7.87 -1.12
N HIS A 75 -5.30 -8.72 -0.33
CA HIS A 75 -5.41 -10.17 -0.40
C HIS A 75 -6.56 -10.62 0.50
N ARG A 76 -7.50 -11.37 -0.06
CA ARG A 76 -8.72 -11.82 0.61
C ARG A 76 -8.73 -13.33 0.78
N GLN A 77 -9.26 -13.78 1.89
CA GLN A 77 -9.53 -15.20 2.12
C GLN A 77 -10.33 -15.78 0.94
N THR A 78 -9.89 -16.91 0.42
CA THR A 78 -10.49 -17.68 -0.70
C THR A 78 -10.30 -17.03 -2.06
N TYR A 79 -10.32 -15.70 -2.17
CA TYR A 79 -10.27 -14.98 -3.46
C TYR A 79 -8.85 -14.59 -3.90
N GLY A 80 -7.89 -14.55 -2.97
CA GLY A 80 -6.54 -14.06 -3.25
C GLY A 80 -6.49 -12.55 -3.44
N TRP A 81 -5.47 -12.10 -4.14
CA TRP A 81 -5.30 -10.68 -4.49
C TRP A 81 -6.41 -10.19 -5.42
N GLU A 82 -6.89 -8.98 -5.16
CA GLU A 82 -7.73 -8.28 -6.14
C GLU A 82 -6.99 -8.11 -7.46
N THR A 83 -7.68 -8.34 -8.56
CA THR A 83 -7.10 -8.28 -9.92
C THR A 83 -6.78 -6.85 -10.36
N SER A 84 -7.46 -5.86 -9.79
CA SER A 84 -7.24 -4.43 -10.05
C SER A 84 -7.03 -3.66 -8.76
N TYR A 85 -6.16 -2.65 -8.82
CA TYR A 85 -6.03 -1.69 -7.74
C TYR A 85 -7.28 -0.81 -7.63
N LYS A 86 -7.64 -0.45 -6.42
CA LYS A 86 -8.62 0.58 -6.10
C LYS A 86 -7.95 1.94 -6.04
N THR A 87 -8.66 2.97 -6.47
CA THR A 87 -8.23 4.37 -6.31
C THR A 87 -8.78 4.95 -5.00
N MET A 88 -8.38 6.18 -4.68
CA MET A 88 -8.81 6.89 -3.47
C MET A 88 -10.31 6.77 -3.22
N GLY A 89 -10.69 6.45 -1.99
CA GLY A 89 -12.09 6.38 -1.53
C GLY A 89 -12.87 5.14 -1.98
N GLN A 90 -12.35 4.32 -2.88
CA GLN A 90 -13.01 3.06 -3.25
C GLN A 90 -12.81 2.01 -2.15
N VAL A 91 -13.80 1.13 -1.99
CA VAL A 91 -13.68 0.00 -1.06
C VAL A 91 -12.81 -1.09 -1.67
N SER A 92 -11.79 -1.53 -0.93
CA SER A 92 -11.00 -2.72 -1.21
C SER A 92 -11.31 -3.78 -0.16
N GLY A 93 -11.57 -5.01 -0.60
CA GLY A 93 -12.10 -6.08 0.26
C GLY A 93 -13.57 -6.35 0.02
N THR A 94 -14.25 -6.95 1.00
CA THR A 94 -15.67 -7.30 0.93
C THR A 94 -16.38 -6.90 2.24
N THR A 95 -17.68 -6.61 2.14
CA THR A 95 -18.55 -6.39 3.30
C THR A 95 -19.70 -7.40 3.27
N GLY A 96 -20.03 -7.99 4.42
CA GLY A 96 -21.14 -8.96 4.52
C GLY A 96 -20.81 -10.40 4.09
N GLU A 97 -19.64 -10.66 3.49
CA GLU A 97 -19.24 -12.00 3.05
C GLU A 97 -18.43 -12.78 4.09
N GLY A 98 -18.07 -12.15 5.19
CA GLY A 98 -17.28 -12.77 6.25
C GLY A 98 -15.86 -13.18 5.83
N LYS A 99 -15.30 -12.56 4.79
CA LYS A 99 -13.96 -12.85 4.27
C LYS A 99 -12.92 -11.93 4.90
N ARG A 100 -11.89 -12.52 5.52
CA ARG A 100 -10.80 -11.74 6.13
C ARG A 100 -9.88 -11.15 5.08
N LEU A 101 -9.32 -10.02 5.38
CA LEU A 101 -8.11 -9.53 4.74
C LEU A 101 -6.89 -10.25 5.30
N GLU A 102 -5.94 -10.58 4.45
CA GLU A 102 -4.69 -11.28 4.78
C GLU A 102 -3.45 -10.45 4.47
N GLY A 103 -3.51 -9.60 3.46
CA GLY A 103 -2.45 -8.70 3.06
C GLY A 103 -2.98 -7.45 2.35
N ILE A 104 -2.14 -6.43 2.25
CA ILE A 104 -2.44 -5.17 1.58
C ILE A 104 -1.19 -4.61 0.91
N GLU A 105 -1.38 -3.99 -0.23
CA GLU A 105 -0.40 -3.17 -0.95
C GLU A 105 -0.98 -1.78 -1.15
N ILE A 106 -0.19 -0.73 -0.87
CA ILE A 106 -0.60 0.68 -1.03
C ILE A 106 0.54 1.45 -1.68
N ALA A 107 0.25 2.22 -2.72
CA ALA A 107 1.22 3.06 -3.40
C ALA A 107 0.67 4.46 -3.68
N LEU A 108 1.51 5.48 -3.57
CA LEU A 108 1.21 6.83 -4.04
C LEU A 108 1.20 6.86 -5.56
N THR A 109 0.38 7.74 -6.12
CA THR A 109 0.37 8.11 -7.54
C THR A 109 0.44 9.63 -7.65
N GLY A 110 0.91 10.14 -8.79
CA GLY A 110 1.21 11.56 -8.96
C GLY A 110 2.58 11.93 -8.40
N ASN A 111 2.98 13.16 -8.65
CA ASN A 111 4.33 13.65 -8.33
C ASN A 111 4.36 15.13 -7.91
N GLU A 112 3.23 15.69 -7.53
CA GLU A 112 3.14 17.08 -7.05
C GLU A 112 4.11 17.33 -5.90
N TYR A 113 4.30 16.34 -5.01
CA TYR A 113 5.23 16.40 -3.88
C TYR A 113 6.01 15.10 -3.73
N SER A 114 7.28 15.23 -3.38
CA SER A 114 8.14 14.09 -3.06
C SER A 114 7.74 13.43 -1.74
N GLY A 115 7.98 12.12 -1.63
CA GLY A 115 7.74 11.38 -0.39
C GLY A 115 7.31 9.95 -0.59
N SER A 116 6.84 9.35 0.48
CA SER A 116 6.41 7.96 0.52
C SER A 116 5.16 7.77 1.40
N ILE A 117 4.45 6.70 1.12
CA ILE A 117 3.44 6.15 2.03
C ILE A 117 4.04 4.95 2.76
N GLU A 118 3.97 4.96 4.08
CA GLU A 118 4.46 3.88 4.94
C GLU A 118 3.30 3.28 5.71
N TYR A 119 3.30 1.97 5.86
CA TYR A 119 2.23 1.27 6.55
C TYR A 119 2.69 -0.04 7.18
N SER A 120 1.98 -0.42 8.24
CA SER A 120 2.15 -1.71 8.91
C SER A 120 0.79 -2.29 9.28
N THR A 121 0.69 -3.61 9.32
CA THR A 121 -0.52 -4.33 9.71
C THR A 121 -0.29 -5.13 10.98
N HIS A 122 -1.34 -5.22 11.81
CA HIS A 122 -1.41 -6.18 12.91
C HIS A 122 -2.01 -7.48 12.37
N VAL A 123 -1.26 -8.55 12.49
CA VAL A 123 -1.60 -9.87 11.96
C VAL A 123 -1.84 -10.85 13.10
N GLN A 124 -2.87 -11.67 12.97
CA GLN A 124 -3.17 -12.77 13.90
C GLN A 124 -1.92 -13.58 14.24
N SER A 125 -1.63 -13.75 15.52
CA SER A 125 -0.48 -14.48 16.08
C SER A 125 0.90 -13.84 15.89
N TYR A 126 1.05 -12.85 14.97
CA TYR A 126 2.33 -12.18 14.72
C TYR A 126 2.40 -10.80 15.36
N GLY A 127 1.26 -10.18 15.64
CA GLY A 127 1.21 -8.80 16.13
C GLY A 127 1.50 -7.80 15.01
N TRP A 128 2.04 -6.63 15.37
CA TRP A 128 2.44 -5.61 14.41
C TRP A 128 3.65 -6.06 13.60
N MET A 129 3.47 -6.09 12.27
CA MET A 129 4.53 -6.37 11.31
C MET A 129 5.46 -5.16 11.18
N ASN A 130 6.64 -5.39 10.60
CA ASN A 130 7.52 -4.29 10.21
C ASN A 130 6.83 -3.35 9.23
N GLU A 131 7.17 -2.08 9.34
CA GLU A 131 6.68 -1.05 8.42
C GLU A 131 7.26 -1.27 7.03
N VAL A 132 6.42 -1.12 6.02
CA VAL A 132 6.76 -1.22 4.59
C VAL A 132 6.29 0.04 3.86
N SER A 133 6.73 0.24 2.62
CA SER A 133 6.42 1.44 1.85
C SER A 133 6.06 1.16 0.39
N ASN A 134 5.36 2.09 -0.21
CA ASN A 134 5.15 2.24 -1.67
C ASN A 134 4.96 0.92 -2.44
N GLY A 135 3.85 0.24 -2.25
CA GLY A 135 3.47 -0.96 -3.00
C GLY A 135 4.04 -2.27 -2.47
N MET A 136 4.84 -2.24 -1.41
CA MET A 136 5.28 -3.47 -0.73
C MET A 136 4.13 -4.09 0.06
N MET A 137 4.05 -5.41 0.09
CA MET A 137 3.02 -6.12 0.86
C MET A 137 3.25 -5.97 2.36
N SER A 138 2.20 -5.57 3.10
CA SER A 138 2.09 -5.74 4.54
C SER A 138 1.03 -6.79 4.87
N GLY A 139 1.31 -7.66 5.83
CA GLY A 139 0.46 -8.81 6.16
C GLY A 139 1.04 -10.14 5.66
N THR A 140 0.17 -11.08 5.33
CA THR A 140 0.55 -12.43 4.86
C THR A 140 -0.21 -12.81 3.59
N SER A 141 0.34 -13.74 2.84
CA SER A 141 -0.33 -14.39 1.70
C SER A 141 -0.20 -15.90 1.86
N GLY A 142 -1.29 -16.64 1.68
CA GLY A 142 -1.31 -18.09 1.76
C GLY A 142 -1.14 -18.71 3.16
N GLN A 143 -1.06 -17.89 4.22
CA GLN A 143 -0.87 -18.37 5.60
C GLN A 143 -2.16 -18.44 6.42
N ALA A 144 -3.28 -18.09 5.83
CA ALA A 144 -4.59 -18.07 6.49
C ALA A 144 -4.65 -17.21 7.77
N LYS A 145 -3.82 -16.15 7.86
CA LYS A 145 -3.77 -15.21 8.98
C LYS A 145 -4.55 -13.95 8.66
N ARG A 146 -5.47 -13.55 9.56
CA ARG A 146 -6.25 -12.33 9.39
C ARG A 146 -5.46 -11.08 9.74
N LEU A 147 -5.74 -10.00 9.03
CA LEU A 147 -5.42 -8.67 9.50
C LEU A 147 -6.41 -8.26 10.59
N GLU A 148 -5.92 -7.62 11.64
CA GLU A 148 -6.71 -7.13 12.78
C GLU A 148 -6.69 -5.61 12.89
N ALA A 149 -5.61 -4.96 12.45
CA ALA A 149 -5.49 -3.51 12.39
C ALA A 149 -4.43 -3.08 11.36
N ILE A 150 -4.46 -1.78 11.02
CA ILE A 150 -3.50 -1.15 10.13
C ILE A 150 -3.14 0.25 10.62
N ARG A 151 -1.91 0.68 10.36
CA ARG A 151 -1.41 2.04 10.51
C ARG A 151 -0.85 2.49 9.18
N ILE A 152 -1.18 3.72 8.76
CA ILE A 152 -0.72 4.29 7.49
C ILE A 152 -0.30 5.73 7.74
N ARG A 153 0.88 6.12 7.24
CA ARG A 153 1.38 7.49 7.32
C ARG A 153 2.07 7.93 6.04
N LEU A 154 2.17 9.21 5.85
CA LEU A 154 2.97 9.84 4.81
C LEU A 154 4.33 10.24 5.39
N LYS A 155 5.37 10.18 4.56
CA LYS A 155 6.70 10.73 4.84
C LYS A 155 7.22 11.59 3.70
N GLY A 156 8.10 12.52 4.02
CA GLY A 156 8.67 13.48 3.07
C GLY A 156 7.78 14.69 2.87
N GLU A 157 7.98 15.38 1.76
CA GLU A 157 7.31 16.65 1.48
C GLU A 157 5.78 16.51 1.39
N ILE A 158 5.28 15.43 0.80
CA ILE A 158 3.84 15.15 0.73
C ILE A 158 3.14 15.23 2.09
N ALA A 159 3.83 14.84 3.18
CA ALA A 159 3.28 14.89 4.53
C ALA A 159 3.03 16.33 5.03
N ASN A 160 3.65 17.35 4.41
CA ASN A 160 3.40 18.74 4.72
C ASN A 160 2.11 19.26 4.07
N HIS A 161 1.70 18.67 2.96
CA HIS A 161 0.59 19.14 2.12
C HIS A 161 -0.67 18.28 2.23
N TYR A 162 -0.54 16.99 2.58
CA TYR A 162 -1.66 16.06 2.68
C TYR A 162 -1.73 15.38 4.04
N ASN A 163 -2.95 15.03 4.44
CA ASN A 163 -3.22 14.02 5.46
C ASN A 163 -3.60 12.71 4.76
N ILE A 164 -3.22 11.58 5.34
CA ILE A 164 -3.72 10.27 4.95
C ILE A 164 -4.80 9.85 5.94
N CYS A 165 -5.98 9.53 5.40
CA CYS A 165 -7.15 9.12 6.18
C CYS A 165 -7.60 7.75 5.72
N TYR A 166 -7.93 6.89 6.65
CA TYR A 166 -8.34 5.53 6.34
C TYR A 166 -9.32 5.00 7.38
N ARG A 167 -10.20 4.11 6.94
CA ARG A 167 -11.10 3.36 7.81
C ARG A 167 -11.19 1.91 7.36
N VAL A 168 -11.55 1.05 8.28
CA VAL A 168 -11.68 -0.38 8.03
C VAL A 168 -13.07 -0.89 8.42
N HIS A 169 -13.55 -1.90 7.69
CA HIS A 169 -14.69 -2.72 8.09
C HIS A 169 -14.16 -3.89 8.90
N ALA A 170 -14.64 -4.01 10.13
CA ALA A 170 -14.22 -5.04 11.06
C ALA A 170 -15.38 -5.99 11.40
N GLN A 171 -15.06 -7.27 11.53
CA GLN A 171 -16.01 -8.31 11.95
C GLN A 171 -16.78 -7.87 13.20
N THR A 172 -18.12 -7.99 13.17
CA THR A 172 -19.05 -7.63 14.25
C THR A 172 -19.32 -6.12 14.39
N TYR A 173 -18.33 -5.27 14.05
CA TYR A 173 -18.41 -3.83 14.29
C TYR A 173 -18.81 -3.03 13.04
N GLY A 174 -18.70 -3.61 11.85
CA GLY A 174 -18.93 -2.89 10.60
C GLY A 174 -17.81 -1.86 10.33
N TRP A 175 -18.17 -0.76 9.66
CA TRP A 175 -17.23 0.33 9.41
C TRP A 175 -16.91 1.07 10.70
N LEU A 176 -15.61 1.11 11.03
CA LEU A 176 -15.08 1.94 12.10
C LEU A 176 -14.91 3.39 11.62
N SER A 177 -14.67 4.30 12.56
CA SER A 177 -14.34 5.70 12.26
C SER A 177 -13.03 5.83 11.50
N TRP A 178 -12.83 7.00 10.91
CA TRP A 178 -11.61 7.35 10.22
C TRP A 178 -10.44 7.51 11.21
N ALA A 179 -9.31 6.88 10.88
CA ALA A 179 -8.01 7.08 11.49
C ALA A 179 -7.13 7.94 10.57
N TRP A 180 -6.06 8.55 11.12
CA TRP A 180 -5.26 9.56 10.44
C TRP A 180 -3.78 9.36 10.71
N ASN A 181 -2.93 9.62 9.71
CA ASN A 181 -1.51 9.92 9.85
C ASN A 181 -0.74 9.01 10.84
N GLY A 182 -0.97 7.71 10.79
CA GLY A 182 -0.30 6.73 11.65
C GLY A 182 -1.12 6.23 12.83
N ASP A 183 -2.31 6.79 13.07
CA ASP A 183 -3.24 6.22 14.06
C ASP A 183 -3.63 4.79 13.66
N SER A 184 -3.98 3.99 14.62
CA SER A 184 -4.37 2.61 14.35
C SER A 184 -5.85 2.53 13.98
N ALA A 185 -6.18 1.88 12.86
CA ALA A 185 -7.54 1.52 12.47
C ALA A 185 -7.73 0.01 12.56
N GLY A 186 -8.69 -0.44 13.36
CA GLY A 186 -8.98 -1.87 13.49
C GLY A 186 -9.21 -2.33 14.90
N THR A 187 -8.93 -3.59 15.16
CA THR A 187 -9.31 -4.33 16.37
C THR A 187 -8.17 -5.14 16.94
N SER A 188 -6.95 -4.57 16.93
CA SER A 188 -5.76 -5.28 17.47
C SER A 188 -6.01 -5.74 18.92
N GLY A 189 -5.73 -7.01 19.18
CA GLY A 189 -5.96 -7.62 20.51
C GLY A 189 -7.39 -8.15 20.75
N LEU A 190 -8.39 -7.78 19.92
CA LEU A 190 -9.78 -8.26 20.08
C LEU A 190 -10.09 -9.51 19.25
N GLY A 191 -9.13 -10.00 18.46
CA GLY A 191 -9.30 -11.20 17.65
C GLY A 191 -10.34 -11.08 16.54
N LYS A 192 -10.70 -9.87 16.09
CA LYS A 192 -11.65 -9.63 15.01
C LYS A 192 -10.90 -9.33 13.71
N ARG A 193 -11.39 -9.91 12.60
CA ARG A 193 -10.77 -9.73 11.29
C ARG A 193 -11.15 -8.39 10.67
N LEU A 194 -10.26 -7.82 9.89
CA LEU A 194 -10.61 -6.81 8.90
C LEU A 194 -11.21 -7.49 7.67
N GLU A 195 -12.21 -6.86 7.07
CA GLU A 195 -12.96 -7.38 5.91
C GLU A 195 -12.86 -6.44 4.70
N ALA A 196 -12.75 -5.13 4.94
CA ALA A 196 -12.54 -4.13 3.90
C ALA A 196 -11.82 -2.89 4.44
N ILE A 197 -11.32 -2.06 3.52
CA ILE A 197 -10.64 -0.81 3.81
C ILE A 197 -11.01 0.26 2.78
N GLN A 198 -11.04 1.52 3.21
CA GLN A 198 -11.05 2.73 2.38
C GLN A 198 -9.91 3.64 2.80
N ILE A 199 -9.23 4.25 1.81
CA ILE A 199 -8.08 5.13 2.03
C ILE A 199 -8.24 6.37 1.15
N VAL A 200 -7.96 7.56 1.70
CA VAL A 200 -8.00 8.84 0.99
C VAL A 200 -6.83 9.73 1.39
N LEU A 201 -6.35 10.54 0.46
CA LEU A 201 -5.51 11.69 0.73
C LEU A 201 -6.39 12.94 0.84
N VAL A 202 -6.14 13.76 1.84
CA VAL A 202 -6.87 15.01 2.07
C VAL A 202 -5.87 16.16 2.11
N LYS A 203 -6.01 17.11 1.19
CA LYS A 203 -5.16 18.32 1.17
C LYS A 203 -5.36 19.10 2.45
N LYS A 204 -4.28 19.59 3.06
CA LYS A 204 -4.36 20.28 4.37
C LYS A 204 -5.08 21.62 4.32
N ASP A 205 -5.04 22.27 3.16
CA ASP A 205 -5.58 23.63 2.98
C ASP A 205 -7.03 23.66 2.45
N ASP A 206 -7.62 22.51 2.11
CA ASP A 206 -8.92 22.45 1.42
C ASP A 206 -10.16 22.59 2.32
N GLY A 207 -10.00 22.84 3.62
CA GLY A 207 -11.13 23.00 4.56
C GLY A 207 -12.01 21.73 4.73
N VAL A 208 -11.79 20.71 3.90
CA VAL A 208 -12.53 19.41 3.92
C VAL A 208 -12.32 18.66 5.24
N LEU A 209 -11.32 19.03 6.01
CA LEU A 209 -11.12 18.51 7.38
C LEU A 209 -12.29 18.79 8.32
N THR A 210 -13.12 19.79 8.03
CA THR A 210 -14.32 20.08 8.83
C THR A 210 -15.39 19.01 8.68
N ASP A 211 -15.59 18.45 7.48
CA ASP A 211 -16.57 17.39 7.27
C ASP A 211 -16.09 16.05 7.84
N LEU A 212 -14.78 15.74 7.74
CA LEU A 212 -14.23 14.55 8.35
C LEU A 212 -14.11 14.66 9.88
N ASN A 213 -14.02 15.87 10.44
CA ASN A 213 -14.10 16.10 11.89
C ASN A 213 -15.52 15.82 12.45
N GLY A 214 -16.58 15.97 11.64
CA GLY A 214 -17.94 15.52 11.99
C GLY A 214 -18.06 14.00 12.09
N ILE A 215 -17.15 13.25 11.48
CA ILE A 215 -17.11 11.77 11.50
C ILE A 215 -16.30 11.24 12.71
N LYS A 216 -15.67 12.09 13.53
CA LYS A 216 -14.94 11.70 14.76
C LYS A 216 -15.79 11.12 15.90
N SER A 217 -17.07 10.83 15.67
CA SER A 217 -17.97 10.42 16.75
C SER A 217 -17.90 8.93 17.16
N LYS A 218 -17.11 8.10 16.47
CA LYS A 218 -16.83 6.71 16.91
C LYS A 218 -15.34 6.46 16.82
N ALA A 219 -14.71 6.07 17.91
CA ALA A 219 -13.30 5.75 17.92
C ALA A 219 -12.93 4.80 16.78
N ALA A 220 -11.77 4.99 16.15
CA ALA A 220 -11.21 4.05 15.17
C ALA A 220 -10.93 2.68 15.81
N PHE A 221 -10.97 2.64 17.14
CA PHE A 221 -11.07 1.47 17.98
C PHE A 221 -12.40 1.49 18.75
N PRO A 222 -13.04 0.35 18.91
CA PRO A 222 -14.17 0.27 19.83
C PRO A 222 -13.75 0.47 21.30
N TYR A 223 -12.42 0.49 21.59
CA TYR A 223 -11.79 0.81 22.90
C TYR A 223 -10.32 1.15 22.73
#